data_d564c4e1b2d3e6ad17ac6ad233c20f53
#
_entry.id   d564c4e1b2d3e6ad17ac6ad233c20f53
#
_cell.length_a   1.000
_cell.length_b   1.000
_cell.length_c   1.000
_cell.angle_alpha   90.00
_cell.angle_beta   90.00
_cell.angle_gamma   90.00
#
_symmetry.space_group_name_H-M   'P 1'
#
loop_
_entity.id
_entity.type
_entity.pdbx_description
1 polymer ?
#
loop_
_entity_poly.entity_id
_entity_poly.type
_entity_poly.pdbx_seq_one_letter_code
_entity_poly.pdbx_strand_id
1 'polypeptide(L)'
;MKENSKKVLEYLKEINGQDVTAADVAAALGLEKRSVDGIFTSAIQRKGRGVRTEAEIEVEDGAHKKVKFLSLTPAGMSFDPDADAE
;
A
#
# COMPACT_ATOMS: atom_id res chain seq x y z
N MET A 1 6.32 11.64 9.44
CA MET A 1 5.50 11.17 8.30
C MET A 1 4.17 11.90 8.29
N LYS A 2 3.69 12.28 7.12
CA LYS A 2 2.40 12.97 7.00
C LYS A 2 1.26 12.05 7.44
N GLU A 3 0.16 12.65 7.88
CA GLU A 3 -0.97 11.91 8.44
C GLU A 3 -1.50 10.81 7.51
N ASN A 4 -1.73 11.13 6.24
CA ASN A 4 -2.25 10.13 5.31
C ASN A 4 -1.23 9.04 4.99
N SER A 5 0.05 9.40 4.92
CA SER A 5 1.12 8.43 4.74
C SER A 5 1.20 7.46 5.91
N LYS A 6 1.05 7.99 7.11
CA LYS A 6 1.02 7.19 8.34
C LYS A 6 -0.16 6.22 8.34
N LYS A 7 -1.34 6.70 7.94
CA LYS A 7 -2.54 5.84 7.85
C LYS A 7 -2.34 4.69 6.88
N VAL A 8 -1.76 4.96 5.71
CA VAL A 8 -1.50 3.93 4.72
C VAL A 8 -0.50 2.90 5.25
N LEU A 9 0.59 3.37 5.86
CA LEU A 9 1.60 2.47 6.42
C LEU A 9 1.03 1.60 7.53
N GLU A 10 0.30 2.19 8.46
CA GLU A 10 -0.29 1.46 9.57
C GLU A 10 -1.29 0.42 9.09
N TYR A 11 -2.11 0.77 8.09
CA TYR A 11 -3.05 -0.17 7.51
C TYR A 11 -2.34 -1.37 6.89
N LEU A 12 -1.28 -1.11 6.12
CA LEU A 12 -0.50 -2.18 5.49
C LEU A 12 0.21 -3.07 6.52
N LYS A 13 0.66 -2.50 7.64
CA LYS A 13 1.21 -3.30 8.73
C LYS A 13 0.17 -4.23 9.34
N GLU A 14 -1.02 -3.71 9.57
CA GLU A 14 -2.11 -4.46 10.20
C GLU A 14 -2.53 -5.67 9.37
N ILE A 15 -2.55 -5.51 8.05
CA ILE A 15 -2.97 -6.57 7.13
C ILE A 15 -1.79 -7.27 6.46
N ASN A 16 -0.60 -7.18 7.04
CA ASN A 16 0.60 -7.79 6.45
C ASN A 16 0.35 -9.25 6.07
N GLY A 17 0.71 -9.60 4.84
CA GLY A 17 0.47 -10.94 4.31
C GLY A 17 -0.83 -11.06 3.52
N GLN A 18 -1.65 -10.03 3.49
CA GLN A 18 -2.84 -10.00 2.63
C GLN A 18 -2.55 -9.22 1.36
N ASP A 19 -3.03 -9.73 0.24
CA ASP A 19 -2.90 -9.06 -1.04
C ASP A 19 -3.94 -7.95 -1.15
N VAL A 20 -3.50 -6.71 -1.22
CA VAL A 20 -4.38 -5.55 -1.37
C VAL A 20 -3.87 -4.62 -2.45
N THR A 21 -4.78 -3.97 -3.15
CA THR A 21 -4.45 -2.97 -4.15
C THR A 21 -4.56 -1.57 -3.55
N ALA A 22 -4.06 -0.57 -4.28
CA ALA A 22 -4.23 0.82 -3.87
C ALA A 22 -5.71 1.20 -3.73
N ALA A 23 -6.58 0.65 -4.59
CA ALA A 23 -8.02 0.88 -4.50
C ALA A 23 -8.60 0.30 -3.21
N ASP A 24 -8.14 -0.89 -2.79
CA ASP A 24 -8.59 -1.51 -1.55
C ASP A 24 -8.20 -0.66 -0.34
N VAL A 25 -6.96 -0.18 -0.31
CA VAL A 25 -6.47 0.69 0.77
C VAL A 25 -7.25 2.00 0.79
N ALA A 26 -7.47 2.59 -0.37
CA ALA A 26 -8.23 3.84 -0.49
C ALA A 26 -9.65 3.69 0.07
N ALA A 27 -10.33 2.60 -0.28
CA ALA A 27 -11.68 2.33 0.22
C ALA A 27 -11.69 2.14 1.74
N ALA A 28 -10.71 1.42 2.27
CA ALA A 28 -10.62 1.16 3.70
C ALA A 28 -10.35 2.43 4.52
N LEU A 29 -9.59 3.37 3.97
CA LEU A 29 -9.17 4.58 4.67
C LEU A 29 -9.98 5.83 4.30
N GLY A 30 -10.89 5.71 3.34
CA GLY A 30 -11.66 6.86 2.87
C GLY A 30 -10.82 7.85 2.07
N LEU A 31 -9.80 7.37 1.38
CA LEU A 31 -8.92 8.19 0.55
C LEU A 31 -9.17 7.91 -0.93
N GLU A 32 -8.62 8.75 -1.80
CA GLU A 32 -8.65 8.50 -3.23
C GLU A 32 -7.54 7.52 -3.61
N LYS A 33 -7.83 6.65 -4.59
CA LYS A 33 -6.83 5.69 -5.10
C LYS A 33 -5.55 6.38 -5.52
N ARG A 34 -5.66 7.48 -6.23
CA ARG A 34 -4.53 8.28 -6.71
C ARG A 34 -3.67 8.79 -5.55
N SER A 35 -4.32 9.20 -4.45
CA SER A 35 -3.61 9.64 -3.25
C SER A 35 -2.83 8.49 -2.62
N VAL A 36 -3.44 7.32 -2.52
CA VAL A 36 -2.77 6.12 -1.98
C VAL A 36 -1.59 5.71 -2.87
N ASP A 37 -1.75 5.72 -4.19
CA ASP A 37 -0.67 5.41 -5.12
C ASP A 37 0.52 6.36 -4.94
N GLY A 38 0.26 7.65 -4.84
CA GLY A 38 1.30 8.66 -4.64
C GLY A 38 2.01 8.50 -3.30
N ILE A 39 1.26 8.27 -2.25
CA ILE A 39 1.80 8.05 -0.91
C ILE A 39 2.67 6.79 -0.88
N PHE A 40 2.16 5.69 -1.43
CA PHE A 40 2.92 4.44 -1.44
C PHE A 40 4.23 4.61 -2.21
N THR A 41 4.17 5.24 -3.39
CA THR A 41 5.36 5.46 -4.21
C THR A 41 6.39 6.32 -3.48
N SER A 42 5.98 7.45 -2.92
CA SER A 42 6.92 8.43 -2.36
C SER A 42 7.38 8.12 -0.94
N ALA A 43 6.46 7.67 -0.07
CA ALA A 43 6.75 7.50 1.35
C ALA A 43 7.14 6.05 1.72
N ILE A 44 6.75 5.09 0.91
CA ILE A 44 6.93 3.67 1.24
C ILE A 44 7.86 3.00 0.24
N GLN A 45 7.48 2.89 -1.03
CA GLN A 45 8.27 2.18 -2.02
C GLN A 45 9.63 2.82 -2.27
N ARG A 46 9.68 4.12 -2.46
CA ARG A 46 10.94 4.84 -2.73
C ARG A 46 11.92 4.74 -1.56
N LYS A 47 11.41 4.60 -0.35
CA LYS A 47 12.22 4.46 0.85
C LYS A 47 12.61 3.02 1.16
N GLY A 48 12.25 2.07 0.30
CA GLY A 48 12.55 0.67 0.51
C GLY A 48 11.66 -0.01 1.57
N ARG A 49 10.56 0.61 1.92
CA ARG A 49 9.66 0.11 2.97
C ARG A 49 8.55 -0.77 2.44
N GLY A 50 8.35 -0.81 1.13
CA GLY A 50 7.31 -1.61 0.52
C GLY A 50 7.61 -1.89 -0.93
N VAL A 51 6.88 -2.84 -1.49
CA VAL A 51 7.00 -3.25 -2.89
C VAL A 51 5.62 -3.43 -3.50
N ARG A 52 5.56 -3.27 -4.81
CA ARG A 52 4.37 -3.63 -5.58
C ARG A 52 4.64 -4.94 -6.30
N THR A 53 3.71 -5.88 -6.15
CA THR A 53 3.79 -7.16 -6.84
C THR A 53 2.71 -7.18 -7.91
N GLU A 54 3.12 -7.34 -9.17
CA GLU A 54 2.18 -7.44 -10.28
C GLU A 54 1.63 -8.85 -10.34
N ALA A 55 0.31 -8.95 -10.45
CA ALA A 55 -0.38 -10.23 -10.56
C ALA A 55 -1.52 -10.11 -11.56
N GLU A 56 -1.94 -11.24 -12.10
CA GLU A 56 -3.05 -11.32 -13.02
C GLU A 56 -4.20 -12.02 -12.32
N ILE A 57 -5.36 -11.38 -12.27
CA ILE A 57 -6.55 -11.95 -11.65
C ILE A 57 -7.64 -12.15 -12.67
N GLU A 58 -8.48 -13.15 -12.44
CA GLU A 58 -9.66 -13.37 -13.24
C GLU A 58 -10.78 -12.47 -12.74
N VAL A 59 -11.39 -11.74 -13.66
CA VAL A 59 -12.56 -10.91 -13.39
C VAL A 59 -13.79 -11.54 -14.02
N GLU A 60 -14.94 -10.91 -13.90
CA GLU A 60 -16.17 -11.42 -14.49
C GLU A 60 -15.98 -11.65 -16.00
N ASP A 61 -16.74 -12.59 -16.54
CA ASP A 61 -16.74 -12.98 -17.97
C ASP A 61 -15.46 -13.69 -18.42
N GLY A 62 -14.67 -14.22 -17.49
CA GLY A 62 -13.44 -14.95 -17.83
C GLY A 62 -12.30 -14.07 -18.33
N ALA A 63 -12.44 -12.77 -18.26
CA ALA A 63 -11.36 -11.87 -18.62
C ALA A 63 -10.30 -11.82 -17.51
N HIS A 64 -9.08 -11.52 -17.90
CA HIS A 64 -7.98 -11.37 -16.95
C HIS A 64 -7.57 -9.90 -16.85
N LYS A 65 -7.27 -9.44 -15.64
CA LYS A 65 -6.84 -8.08 -15.40
C LYS A 65 -5.55 -8.10 -14.60
N LYS A 66 -4.59 -7.28 -15.01
CA LYS A 66 -3.36 -7.09 -14.24
C LYS A 66 -3.62 -6.12 -13.10
N VAL A 67 -3.20 -6.51 -11.92
CA VAL A 67 -3.30 -5.67 -10.72
C VAL A 67 -1.95 -5.62 -10.03
N LYS A 68 -1.73 -4.57 -9.24
CA LYS A 68 -0.51 -4.45 -8.44
C LYS A 68 -0.90 -4.49 -6.99
N PHE A 69 -0.43 -5.51 -6.29
CA PHE A 69 -0.65 -5.65 -4.86
C PHE A 69 0.44 -4.91 -4.09
N LEU A 70 0.02 -4.20 -3.07
CA LEU A 70 0.92 -3.45 -2.19
C LEU A 70 1.27 -4.31 -0.99
N SER A 71 2.56 -4.37 -0.65
CA SER A 71 3.00 -5.08 0.54
C SER A 71 4.19 -4.36 1.15
N LEU A 72 4.44 -4.64 2.44
CA LEU A 72 5.58 -4.04 3.14
C LEU A 72 6.76 -4.98 3.14
N THR A 73 7.96 -4.41 3.02
CA THR A 73 9.21 -5.14 3.25
C THR A 73 9.44 -5.25 4.76
N PRO A 74 10.40 -6.10 5.20
CA PRO A 74 10.78 -6.12 6.62
C PRO A 74 11.15 -4.74 7.16
N ALA A 75 11.79 -3.89 6.33
CA ALA A 75 12.09 -2.51 6.70
C ALA A 75 10.82 -1.70 6.95
N GLY A 76 9.79 -1.90 6.12
CA GLY A 76 8.51 -1.23 6.30
C GLY A 76 7.77 -1.72 7.54
N MET A 77 7.85 -3.02 7.81
CA MET A 77 7.22 -3.59 9.00
C MET A 77 7.86 -3.10 10.30
N SER A 78 9.16 -2.84 10.27
CA SER A 78 9.90 -2.36 11.44
C SER A 78 9.85 -0.85 11.60
N PHE A 79 9.43 -0.15 10.58
CA PHE A 79 9.41 1.31 10.58
C PHE A 79 8.31 1.84 11.48
N ASP A 80 8.66 2.78 12.35
CA ASP A 80 7.71 3.43 13.25
C ASP A 80 7.39 4.83 12.68
N PRO A 81 6.18 5.04 12.14
CA PRO A 81 5.82 6.34 11.58
C PRO A 81 5.72 7.43 12.63
N ASP A 82 5.52 7.09 13.90
CA ASP A 82 5.46 8.07 14.98
C ASP A 82 6.86 8.57 15.39
N ALA A 83 7.89 7.78 15.12
CA ALA A 83 9.27 8.16 15.43
C ALA A 83 9.88 9.04 14.34
N ASP A 84 9.27 9.11 13.16
CA ASP A 84 9.75 9.92 12.05
C ASP A 84 9.30 11.38 12.22
N ALA A 85 10.24 12.26 12.35
CA ALA A 85 9.99 13.70 12.61
C ALA A 85 9.68 14.52 11.34
N GLU A 86 9.45 13.89 10.25
CA GLU A 86 9.18 14.54 8.97
C GLU A 86 8.04 15.55 9.01
#